data_b15a47b855f713d795b4ed6c93f1148a
#
_entry.id   b15a47b855f713d795b4ed6c93f1148a
#
_cell.length_a   1.000
_cell.length_b   1.000
_cell.length_c   1.000
_cell.angle_alpha   90.00
_cell.angle_beta   90.00
_cell.angle_gamma   90.00
#
_symmetry.space_group_name_H-M   'P 1'
#
loop_
_entity.id
_entity.type
_entity.pdbx_description
1 polymer ?
#
loop_
_entity_poly.entity_id
_entity_poly.type
_entity_poly.pdbx_seq_one_letter_code
_entity_poly.pdbx_strand_id
1 'polypeptide(L)'
;LELFLDNDIIHHDLKSQNIVYNQSENRVNFIDFGLMDNMKNVSSQATHSDYGYDIHWSFPFEIAMWNKNDFETFVESSVHDKEVRMRPMLKKIEKKCPYFFEVIYNNDKQSIKNHITEFMNFLDMIDSDYDQFLEKSLKTMDLYGVGIAFMDFYNNTEHILEMIEIEMDLKTNKDTHLSARFKNLFMSMVDPNVYNRTTLRSALYEYQHILIGSGMVDKNTNTHSKLLNQSIENMQSIQKTSSSVAKEISTISLSLSPAQKEEIKESVPKRVCPEGKEYNKRTKRCVKKCKEGSRRNENFRCVKIPKSKTQKKKKSPGPCSEGKERNPNTNRCVKKCKPGYDRNETFKCVKSKN
;
A
#
# COMPACT_ATOMS: atom_id res chain seq x y z
N LEU A 1 -6.44 14.70 10.82
CA LEU A 1 -7.01 13.38 10.50
C LEU A 1 -8.53 13.34 10.65
N GLU A 2 -9.08 13.95 11.71
CA GLU A 2 -10.52 13.94 11.94
C GLU A 2 -11.30 14.50 10.75
N LEU A 3 -10.81 15.59 10.16
CA LEU A 3 -11.40 16.13 8.93
C LEU A 3 -11.32 15.20 7.72
N PHE A 4 -10.26 14.45 7.57
CA PHE A 4 -10.17 13.46 6.50
C PHE A 4 -11.23 12.38 6.72
N LEU A 5 -11.30 11.86 7.94
CA LEU A 5 -12.25 10.82 8.31
C LEU A 5 -13.72 11.27 8.16
N ASP A 6 -14.04 12.51 8.60
CA ASP A 6 -15.38 13.08 8.50
C ASP A 6 -15.82 13.37 7.04
N ASN A 7 -14.87 13.43 6.11
CA ASN A 7 -15.12 13.59 4.67
C ASN A 7 -14.87 12.30 3.86
N ASP A 8 -14.80 11.14 4.51
CA ASP A 8 -14.53 9.85 3.89
C ASP A 8 -13.19 9.83 3.09
N ILE A 9 -12.20 10.61 3.51
CA ILE A 9 -10.89 10.69 2.85
C ILE A 9 -9.87 9.94 3.66
N ILE A 10 -9.00 9.18 2.99
CA ILE A 10 -7.80 8.59 3.56
C ILE A 10 -6.56 9.14 2.87
N HIS A 11 -5.56 9.45 3.65
CA HIS A 11 -4.24 9.85 3.14
C HIS A 11 -3.49 8.68 2.52
N HIS A 12 -3.63 7.51 3.14
CA HIS A 12 -3.15 6.21 2.66
C HIS A 12 -1.61 6.04 2.65
N ASP A 13 -0.83 7.04 3.01
CA ASP A 13 0.64 6.96 3.10
C ASP A 13 1.16 7.80 4.27
N LEU A 14 0.45 7.76 5.43
CA LEU A 14 0.95 8.42 6.62
C LEU A 14 2.09 7.61 7.23
N LYS A 15 3.20 8.28 7.42
CA LYS A 15 4.44 7.81 8.00
C LYS A 15 5.30 9.00 8.43
N SER A 16 6.33 8.78 9.24
CA SER A 16 7.17 9.86 9.77
C SER A 16 7.70 10.81 8.67
N GLN A 17 8.04 10.29 7.48
CA GLN A 17 8.54 11.10 6.36
C GLN A 17 7.47 12.00 5.71
N ASN A 18 6.20 11.73 5.95
CA ASN A 18 5.07 12.50 5.38
C ASN A 18 4.38 13.39 6.43
N ILE A 19 4.95 13.48 7.63
CA ILE A 19 4.50 14.34 8.72
C ILE A 19 5.58 15.38 8.98
N VAL A 20 5.28 16.66 8.74
CA VAL A 20 6.25 17.75 8.82
C VAL A 20 5.79 18.77 9.86
N TYR A 21 6.66 19.07 10.81
CA TYR A 21 6.41 20.13 11.78
C TYR A 21 6.94 21.46 11.25
N ASN A 22 6.05 22.44 11.16
CA ASN A 22 6.42 23.82 10.85
C ASN A 22 6.58 24.60 12.16
N GLN A 23 7.82 24.82 12.56
CA GLN A 23 8.15 25.49 13.82
C GLN A 23 7.65 26.94 13.87
N SER A 24 7.70 27.68 12.75
CA SER A 24 7.27 29.08 12.72
C SER A 24 5.76 29.26 12.92
N GLU A 25 4.98 28.29 12.49
CA GLU A 25 3.52 28.28 12.63
C GLU A 25 3.04 27.39 13.78
N ASN A 26 3.96 26.72 14.47
CA ASN A 26 3.68 25.73 15.52
C ASN A 26 2.60 24.72 15.05
N ARG A 27 2.78 24.18 13.84
CA ARG A 27 1.78 23.36 13.16
C ARG A 27 2.40 22.12 12.53
N VAL A 28 1.68 21.01 12.63
CA VAL A 28 1.96 19.78 11.88
C VAL A 28 1.24 19.84 10.54
N ASN A 29 1.96 19.52 9.46
CA ASN A 29 1.42 19.38 8.11
C ASN A 29 1.64 17.96 7.61
N PHE A 30 0.65 17.43 6.90
CA PHE A 30 0.80 16.22 6.11
C PHE A 30 1.23 16.59 4.69
N ILE A 31 2.07 15.76 4.09
CA ILE A 31 2.60 15.94 2.74
C ILE A 31 2.52 14.63 1.95
N ASP A 32 2.78 14.69 0.65
CA ASP A 32 2.74 13.54 -0.29
C ASP A 32 1.35 12.88 -0.40
N PHE A 33 0.39 13.67 -0.85
CA PHE A 33 -0.99 13.23 -1.11
C PHE A 33 -1.13 12.33 -2.36
N GLY A 34 -0.05 11.70 -2.80
CA GLY A 34 -0.04 10.90 -4.03
C GLY A 34 -0.88 9.62 -3.98
N LEU A 35 -1.19 9.13 -2.81
CA LEU A 35 -2.06 7.96 -2.58
C LEU A 35 -3.40 8.32 -1.93
N MET A 36 -3.63 9.61 -1.63
CA MET A 36 -4.90 10.07 -1.07
C MET A 36 -6.06 9.73 -1.98
N ASP A 37 -7.12 9.16 -1.40
CA ASP A 37 -8.34 8.82 -2.13
C ASP A 37 -9.57 8.90 -1.20
N ASN A 38 -10.75 8.83 -1.78
CA ASN A 38 -12.00 8.71 -1.04
C ASN A 38 -12.26 7.24 -0.69
N MET A 39 -12.74 6.97 0.52
CA MET A 39 -13.02 5.61 1.01
C MET A 39 -13.97 4.84 0.10
N LYS A 40 -14.98 5.52 -0.50
CA LYS A 40 -15.91 4.90 -1.45
C LYS A 40 -15.23 4.43 -2.73
N ASN A 41 -14.26 5.21 -3.23
CA ASN A 41 -13.48 4.82 -4.40
C ASN A 41 -12.63 3.59 -4.10
N VAL A 42 -11.95 3.57 -2.94
CA VAL A 42 -11.15 2.42 -2.51
C VAL A 42 -12.04 1.18 -2.34
N SER A 43 -13.19 1.32 -1.68
CA SER A 43 -14.15 0.21 -1.51
C SER A 43 -14.67 -0.32 -2.85
N SER A 44 -14.97 0.58 -3.80
CA SER A 44 -15.37 0.17 -5.15
C SER A 44 -14.26 -0.56 -5.90
N GLN A 45 -13.01 -0.05 -5.83
CA GLN A 45 -11.86 -0.69 -6.47
C GLN A 45 -11.54 -2.05 -5.86
N ALA A 46 -11.74 -2.22 -4.57
CA ALA A 46 -11.48 -3.46 -3.83
C ALA A 46 -12.34 -4.65 -4.28
N THR A 47 -13.44 -4.39 -5.01
CA THR A 47 -14.27 -5.44 -5.64
C THR A 47 -13.74 -5.92 -6.99
N HIS A 48 -12.75 -5.25 -7.58
CA HIS A 48 -12.20 -5.61 -8.89
C HIS A 48 -11.14 -6.70 -8.73
N SER A 49 -11.14 -7.67 -9.64
CA SER A 49 -10.26 -8.86 -9.57
C SER A 49 -8.76 -8.56 -9.63
N ASP A 50 -8.38 -7.43 -10.20
CA ASP A 50 -6.99 -6.98 -10.33
C ASP A 50 -6.58 -5.99 -9.23
N TYR A 51 -7.48 -5.69 -8.28
CA TYR A 51 -7.19 -4.83 -7.16
C TYR A 51 -6.28 -5.55 -6.16
N GLY A 52 -5.23 -4.88 -5.75
CA GLY A 52 -4.33 -5.38 -4.71
C GLY A 52 -3.35 -4.31 -4.28
N TYR A 53 -3.14 -4.23 -2.99
CA TYR A 53 -2.06 -3.45 -2.40
C TYR A 53 -0.85 -4.32 -2.15
N ASP A 54 0.32 -3.76 -2.41
CA ASP A 54 1.56 -4.41 -2.00
C ASP A 54 1.81 -4.12 -0.51
N ILE A 55 2.22 -5.13 0.24
CA ILE A 55 2.57 -4.98 1.66
C ILE A 55 3.72 -4.00 1.77
N HIS A 56 3.55 -3.00 2.62
CA HIS A 56 4.54 -1.97 2.94
C HIS A 56 4.59 -1.79 4.46
N TRP A 57 5.75 -1.43 4.98
CA TRP A 57 5.97 -1.32 6.43
C TRP A 57 5.08 -0.28 7.13
N SER A 58 4.59 0.74 6.42
CA SER A 58 3.68 1.77 6.96
C SER A 58 2.20 1.40 6.85
N PHE A 59 1.87 0.26 6.26
CA PHE A 59 0.49 -0.18 6.07
C PHE A 59 0.14 -1.29 7.04
N PRO A 60 -1.10 -1.35 7.52
CA PRO A 60 -1.55 -2.47 8.31
C PRO A 60 -1.54 -3.77 7.49
N PHE A 61 -1.24 -4.88 8.13
CA PHE A 61 -1.03 -6.16 7.42
C PHE A 61 -2.29 -6.69 6.75
N GLU A 62 -3.46 -6.37 7.30
CA GLU A 62 -4.76 -6.76 6.72
C GLU A 62 -5.06 -6.12 5.36
N ILE A 63 -4.26 -5.16 4.91
CA ILE A 63 -4.36 -4.61 3.54
C ILE A 63 -4.24 -5.71 2.47
N ALA A 64 -3.56 -6.81 2.80
CA ALA A 64 -3.48 -7.98 1.95
C ALA A 64 -4.83 -8.68 1.70
N MET A 65 -5.84 -8.38 2.53
CA MET A 65 -7.21 -8.93 2.47
C MET A 65 -8.23 -7.92 1.94
N TRP A 66 -7.81 -6.76 1.44
CA TRP A 66 -8.74 -5.75 0.94
C TRP A 66 -9.43 -6.14 -0.38
N ASN A 67 -8.84 -7.04 -1.18
CA ASN A 67 -9.54 -7.56 -2.34
C ASN A 67 -10.69 -8.47 -1.88
N LYS A 68 -11.92 -8.18 -2.36
CA LYS A 68 -13.12 -8.91 -1.94
C LYS A 68 -13.05 -10.41 -2.26
N ASN A 69 -12.60 -10.77 -3.45
CA ASN A 69 -12.49 -12.17 -3.84
C ASN A 69 -11.44 -12.92 -3.01
N ASP A 70 -10.32 -12.27 -2.68
CA ASP A 70 -9.27 -12.85 -1.84
C ASP A 70 -9.78 -13.04 -0.42
N PHE A 71 -10.51 -12.06 0.12
CA PHE A 71 -11.13 -12.11 1.44
C PHE A 71 -12.17 -13.25 1.51
N GLU A 72 -13.17 -13.26 0.63
CA GLU A 72 -14.23 -14.27 0.60
C GLU A 72 -13.65 -15.68 0.44
N THR A 73 -12.70 -15.84 -0.50
CA THR A 73 -12.00 -17.11 -0.69
C THR A 73 -11.23 -17.55 0.57
N PHE A 74 -10.64 -16.60 1.28
CA PHE A 74 -9.92 -16.90 2.52
C PHE A 74 -10.89 -17.33 3.65
N VAL A 75 -11.96 -16.58 3.85
CA VAL A 75 -12.95 -16.87 4.91
C VAL A 75 -13.62 -18.24 4.72
N GLU A 76 -13.98 -18.57 3.46
CA GLU A 76 -14.60 -19.84 3.10
C GLU A 76 -13.64 -21.03 3.10
N SER A 77 -12.32 -20.79 3.16
CA SER A 77 -11.31 -21.84 3.13
C SER A 77 -11.33 -22.69 4.41
N SER A 78 -10.98 -23.97 4.28
CA SER A 78 -10.72 -24.84 5.44
C SER A 78 -9.54 -24.30 6.27
N VAL A 79 -9.45 -24.70 7.54
CA VAL A 79 -8.34 -24.31 8.44
C VAL A 79 -6.98 -24.60 7.80
N HIS A 80 -6.83 -25.77 7.17
CA HIS A 80 -5.59 -26.15 6.49
C HIS A 80 -5.27 -25.22 5.30
N ASP A 81 -6.28 -24.89 4.48
CA ASP A 81 -6.08 -24.01 3.31
C ASP A 81 -5.78 -22.56 3.75
N LYS A 82 -6.38 -22.08 4.85
CA LYS A 82 -6.04 -20.80 5.47
C LYS A 82 -4.56 -20.75 5.85
N GLU A 83 -4.05 -21.76 6.54
CA GLU A 83 -2.61 -21.84 6.86
C GLU A 83 -1.72 -21.82 5.62
N VAL A 84 -2.08 -22.55 4.58
CA VAL A 84 -1.31 -22.60 3.32
C VAL A 84 -1.29 -21.22 2.65
N ARG A 85 -2.40 -20.48 2.67
CA ARG A 85 -2.51 -19.11 2.13
C ARG A 85 -1.77 -18.07 2.97
N MET A 86 -1.80 -18.19 4.30
CA MET A 86 -1.11 -17.27 5.21
C MET A 86 0.42 -17.35 5.11
N ARG A 87 1.00 -18.52 4.90
CA ARG A 87 2.46 -18.71 4.85
C ARG A 87 3.19 -17.78 3.86
N PRO A 88 2.79 -17.65 2.58
CA PRO A 88 3.45 -16.73 1.65
C PRO A 88 3.23 -15.26 2.04
N MET A 89 2.06 -14.91 2.60
CA MET A 89 1.78 -13.57 3.10
C MET A 89 2.70 -13.21 4.26
N LEU A 90 2.85 -14.08 5.27
CA LEU A 90 3.74 -13.87 6.40
C LEU A 90 5.21 -13.71 5.96
N LYS A 91 5.69 -14.55 5.04
CA LYS A 91 7.04 -14.39 4.46
C LYS A 91 7.21 -13.04 3.75
N LYS A 92 6.14 -12.53 3.13
CA LYS A 92 6.17 -11.22 2.47
C LYS A 92 6.21 -10.10 3.51
N ILE A 93 5.45 -10.20 4.61
CA ILE A 93 5.48 -9.27 5.74
C ILE A 93 6.89 -9.24 6.35
N GLU A 94 7.45 -10.38 6.72
CA GLU A 94 8.81 -10.47 7.29
C GLU A 94 9.87 -9.83 6.38
N LYS A 95 9.75 -10.04 5.07
CA LYS A 95 10.69 -9.50 4.09
C LYS A 95 10.52 -8.00 3.84
N LYS A 96 9.30 -7.47 3.86
CA LYS A 96 8.98 -6.09 3.44
C LYS A 96 8.84 -5.11 4.59
N CYS A 97 8.64 -5.59 5.81
CA CYS A 97 8.37 -4.77 6.97
C CYS A 97 9.45 -4.79 8.07
N PRO A 98 10.76 -4.93 7.76
CA PRO A 98 11.79 -4.94 8.79
C PRO A 98 11.79 -3.64 9.60
N TYR A 99 11.58 -2.49 8.96
CA TYR A 99 11.51 -1.19 9.63
C TYR A 99 10.33 -1.10 10.61
N PHE A 100 9.16 -1.66 10.28
CA PHE A 100 8.05 -1.77 11.22
C PHE A 100 8.46 -2.53 12.49
N PHE A 101 9.09 -3.69 12.32
CA PHE A 101 9.53 -4.51 13.45
C PHE A 101 10.62 -3.84 14.29
N GLU A 102 11.50 -3.08 13.65
CA GLU A 102 12.50 -2.26 14.34
C GLU A 102 11.84 -1.18 15.18
N VAL A 103 10.96 -0.37 14.59
CA VAL A 103 10.32 0.77 15.26
C VAL A 103 9.40 0.31 16.39
N ILE A 104 8.57 -0.70 16.15
CA ILE A 104 7.53 -1.12 17.12
C ILE A 104 8.10 -2.02 18.21
N TYR A 105 9.07 -2.87 17.91
CA TYR A 105 9.56 -3.93 18.80
C TYR A 105 11.05 -3.92 19.04
N ASN A 106 11.78 -2.94 18.50
CA ASN A 106 13.25 -2.89 18.59
C ASN A 106 13.89 -4.24 18.18
N ASN A 107 13.30 -4.89 17.17
CA ASN A 107 13.69 -6.22 16.67
C ASN A 107 13.62 -7.35 17.73
N ASP A 108 12.87 -7.18 18.82
CA ASP A 108 12.65 -8.26 19.78
C ASP A 108 11.86 -9.41 19.14
N LYS A 109 12.52 -10.53 18.98
CA LYS A 109 11.97 -11.70 18.28
C LYS A 109 10.70 -12.26 18.91
N GLN A 110 10.58 -12.19 20.25
CA GLN A 110 9.41 -12.74 20.92
C GLN A 110 8.20 -11.83 20.70
N SER A 111 8.37 -10.52 20.82
CA SER A 111 7.31 -9.53 20.56
C SER A 111 6.86 -9.55 19.10
N ILE A 112 7.79 -9.67 18.15
CA ILE A 112 7.48 -9.84 16.73
C ILE A 112 6.65 -11.11 16.51
N LYS A 113 7.07 -12.23 17.09
CA LYS A 113 6.34 -13.49 17.00
C LYS A 113 4.93 -13.38 17.59
N ASN A 114 4.78 -12.71 18.72
CA ASN A 114 3.49 -12.47 19.36
C ASN A 114 2.57 -11.65 18.44
N HIS A 115 3.06 -10.54 17.89
CA HIS A 115 2.30 -9.70 16.96
C HIS A 115 1.83 -10.48 15.71
N ILE A 116 2.73 -11.28 15.11
CA ILE A 116 2.37 -12.12 13.97
C ILE A 116 1.34 -13.17 14.38
N THR A 117 1.48 -13.76 15.57
CA THR A 117 0.52 -14.75 16.07
C THR A 117 -0.85 -14.12 16.32
N GLU A 118 -0.91 -12.91 16.88
CA GLU A 118 -2.15 -12.17 17.07
C GLU A 118 -2.81 -11.80 15.73
N PHE A 119 -2.01 -11.41 14.75
CA PHE A 119 -2.52 -11.18 13.39
C PHE A 119 -3.09 -12.45 12.76
N MET A 120 -2.42 -13.61 12.92
CA MET A 120 -2.93 -14.89 12.45
C MET A 120 -4.23 -15.27 13.15
N ASN A 121 -4.28 -15.14 14.47
CA ASN A 121 -5.49 -15.42 15.26
C ASN A 121 -6.66 -14.52 14.82
N PHE A 122 -6.38 -13.25 14.54
CA PHE A 122 -7.39 -12.34 13.97
C PHE A 122 -7.92 -12.86 12.64
N LEU A 123 -7.04 -13.26 11.71
CA LEU A 123 -7.47 -13.80 10.41
C LEU A 123 -8.26 -15.12 10.54
N ASP A 124 -7.92 -15.97 11.51
CA ASP A 124 -8.65 -17.20 11.74
C ASP A 124 -10.08 -16.94 12.26
N MET A 125 -10.25 -15.86 13.02
CA MET A 125 -11.53 -15.46 13.63
C MET A 125 -12.27 -14.36 12.86
N ILE A 126 -11.73 -13.94 11.71
CA ILE A 126 -12.33 -12.84 10.93
C ILE A 126 -13.76 -13.22 10.51
N ASP A 127 -14.69 -12.29 10.76
CA ASP A 127 -16.08 -12.46 10.35
C ASP A 127 -16.19 -12.44 8.81
N SER A 128 -17.22 -13.10 8.29
CA SER A 128 -17.54 -13.12 6.86
C SER A 128 -18.09 -11.79 6.33
N ASP A 129 -18.35 -10.82 7.20
CA ASP A 129 -18.80 -9.48 6.79
C ASP A 129 -17.64 -8.65 6.23
N TYR A 130 -17.43 -8.80 4.93
CA TYR A 130 -16.40 -8.08 4.19
C TYR A 130 -16.54 -6.55 4.27
N ASP A 131 -17.76 -6.04 4.18
CA ASP A 131 -18.01 -4.60 4.15
C ASP A 131 -17.67 -3.97 5.52
N GLN A 132 -18.03 -4.64 6.61
CA GLN A 132 -17.65 -4.21 7.97
C GLN A 132 -16.13 -4.28 8.18
N PHE A 133 -15.49 -5.36 7.72
CA PHE A 133 -14.03 -5.49 7.78
C PHE A 133 -13.33 -4.34 7.03
N LEU A 134 -13.71 -4.12 5.76
CA LEU A 134 -13.08 -3.11 4.93
C LEU A 134 -13.32 -1.70 5.49
N GLU A 135 -14.54 -1.38 5.91
CA GLU A 135 -14.87 -0.09 6.52
C GLU A 135 -13.99 0.16 7.76
N LYS A 136 -13.86 -0.82 8.65
CA LYS A 136 -13.04 -0.69 9.86
C LYS A 136 -11.57 -0.51 9.54
N SER A 137 -11.03 -1.25 8.58
CA SER A 137 -9.65 -1.16 8.14
C SER A 137 -9.37 0.22 7.50
N LEU A 138 -10.24 0.70 6.61
CA LEU A 138 -10.12 2.03 6.00
C LEU A 138 -10.13 3.16 7.05
N LYS A 139 -11.05 3.11 8.00
CA LYS A 139 -11.18 4.13 9.06
C LYS A 139 -9.99 4.18 10.02
N THR A 140 -9.20 3.12 10.12
CA THR A 140 -8.04 3.04 11.02
C THR A 140 -6.70 3.06 10.28
N MET A 141 -6.70 3.06 8.96
CA MET A 141 -5.50 3.01 8.12
C MET A 141 -4.52 4.14 8.40
N ASP A 142 -5.00 5.39 8.36
CA ASP A 142 -4.16 6.56 8.59
C ASP A 142 -3.67 6.65 10.04
N LEU A 143 -4.52 6.24 10.98
CA LEU A 143 -4.14 6.18 12.40
C LEU A 143 -3.04 5.15 12.65
N TYR A 144 -3.06 4.02 11.94
CA TYR A 144 -1.99 3.03 12.00
C TYR A 144 -0.64 3.62 11.58
N GLY A 145 -0.61 4.33 10.46
CA GLY A 145 0.59 5.02 9.99
C GLY A 145 1.10 6.08 10.98
N VAL A 146 0.18 6.84 11.60
CA VAL A 146 0.51 7.80 12.67
C VAL A 146 1.04 7.09 13.91
N GLY A 147 0.48 5.95 14.28
CA GLY A 147 0.98 5.13 15.40
C GLY A 147 2.44 4.72 15.21
N ILE A 148 2.81 4.27 14.01
CA ILE A 148 4.21 3.97 13.67
C ILE A 148 5.09 5.23 13.77
N ALA A 149 4.63 6.36 13.21
CA ALA A 149 5.38 7.61 13.25
C ALA A 149 5.61 8.11 14.69
N PHE A 150 4.62 7.95 15.57
CA PHE A 150 4.74 8.32 16.97
C PHE A 150 5.64 7.36 17.75
N MET A 151 5.64 6.07 17.44
CA MET A 151 6.58 5.13 18.02
C MET A 151 8.02 5.42 17.59
N ASP A 152 8.23 5.75 16.32
CA ASP A 152 9.53 6.18 15.80
C ASP A 152 10.03 7.43 16.54
N PHE A 153 9.17 8.43 16.70
CA PHE A 153 9.47 9.63 17.48
C PHE A 153 9.73 9.30 18.98
N TYR A 154 8.88 8.46 19.57
CA TYR A 154 8.99 8.04 20.97
C TYR A 154 10.33 7.35 21.24
N ASN A 155 10.73 6.40 20.43
CA ASN A 155 12.00 5.69 20.59
C ASN A 155 13.22 6.63 20.58
N ASN A 156 13.11 7.75 19.86
CA ASN A 156 14.17 8.77 19.80
C ASN A 156 14.11 9.80 20.94
N THR A 157 12.99 9.88 21.67
CA THR A 157 12.73 10.93 22.68
C THR A 157 12.34 10.38 24.05
N GLU A 158 12.32 9.06 24.26
CA GLU A 158 11.92 8.41 25.51
C GLU A 158 12.65 9.00 26.73
N HIS A 159 13.97 9.21 26.61
CA HIS A 159 14.78 9.80 27.67
C HIS A 159 14.38 11.26 28.05
N ILE A 160 13.81 12.01 27.08
CA ILE A 160 13.29 13.35 27.32
C ILE A 160 12.01 13.28 28.17
N LEU A 161 11.13 12.31 27.85
CA LEU A 161 9.91 12.10 28.64
C LEU A 161 10.24 11.70 30.07
N GLU A 162 11.23 10.83 30.28
CA GLU A 162 11.72 10.45 31.60
C GLU A 162 12.28 11.66 32.39
N MET A 163 13.04 12.52 31.71
CA MET A 163 13.53 13.77 32.34
C MET A 163 12.38 14.69 32.74
N ILE A 164 11.37 14.86 31.90
CA ILE A 164 10.18 15.65 32.20
C ILE A 164 9.45 15.08 33.43
N GLU A 165 9.31 13.76 33.52
CA GLU A 165 8.71 13.10 34.70
C GLU A 165 9.46 13.41 36.00
N ILE A 166 10.78 13.39 35.94
CA ILE A 166 11.63 13.70 37.08
C ILE A 166 11.49 15.18 37.48
N GLU A 167 11.57 16.11 36.52
CA GLU A 167 11.44 17.56 36.79
C GLU A 167 10.08 17.95 37.33
N MET A 168 9.02 17.28 36.89
CA MET A 168 7.65 17.55 37.36
C MET A 168 7.30 16.85 38.68
N ASP A 169 8.26 16.16 39.33
CA ASP A 169 8.05 15.35 40.53
C ASP A 169 6.82 14.46 40.48
N LEU A 170 6.61 13.88 39.33
CA LEU A 170 5.49 12.98 39.07
C LEU A 170 5.75 11.66 39.82
N LYS A 171 5.24 11.56 41.07
CA LYS A 171 5.28 10.34 41.87
C LYS A 171 4.34 9.28 41.25
N THR A 172 4.79 8.65 40.19
CA THR A 172 3.98 7.67 39.46
C THR A 172 4.48 6.25 39.72
N ASN A 173 3.56 5.29 39.87
CA ASN A 173 3.88 3.86 39.78
C ASN A 173 4.40 3.55 38.36
N LYS A 174 5.25 2.53 38.22
CA LYS A 174 5.80 2.13 36.92
C LYS A 174 4.75 2.03 35.78
N ASP A 175 3.53 1.61 36.11
CA ASP A 175 2.42 1.47 35.14
C ASP A 175 1.71 2.80 34.83
N THR A 176 2.02 3.87 35.54
CA THR A 176 1.43 5.21 35.36
C THR A 176 2.44 6.23 34.82
N HIS A 177 3.67 5.79 34.51
CA HIS A 177 4.66 6.63 33.87
C HIS A 177 4.12 7.22 32.57
N LEU A 178 4.37 8.50 32.35
CA LEU A 178 3.97 9.23 31.14
C LEU A 178 4.46 8.52 29.88
N SER A 179 5.71 8.09 29.91
CA SER A 179 6.37 7.31 28.87
C SER A 179 5.59 6.02 28.55
N ALA A 180 5.26 5.21 29.56
CA ALA A 180 4.48 3.98 29.38
C ALA A 180 3.06 4.22 28.81
N ARG A 181 2.40 5.30 29.27
CA ARG A 181 1.06 5.66 28.79
C ARG A 181 1.07 6.05 27.32
N PHE A 182 2.03 6.86 26.88
CA PHE A 182 2.20 7.19 25.46
C PHE A 182 2.50 5.94 24.62
N LYS A 183 3.42 5.10 25.09
CA LYS A 183 3.74 3.85 24.42
C LYS A 183 2.50 2.96 24.23
N ASN A 184 1.71 2.76 25.29
CA ASN A 184 0.49 1.97 25.22
C ASN A 184 -0.53 2.57 24.23
N LEU A 185 -0.68 3.90 24.22
CA LEU A 185 -1.54 4.57 23.25
C LEU A 185 -1.08 4.31 21.82
N PHE A 186 0.21 4.49 21.52
CA PHE A 186 0.75 4.29 20.18
C PHE A 186 0.67 2.82 19.76
N MET A 187 0.93 1.88 20.67
CA MET A 187 0.74 0.45 20.44
C MET A 187 -0.72 0.09 20.11
N SER A 188 -1.69 0.73 20.75
CA SER A 188 -3.11 0.51 20.44
C SER A 188 -3.52 0.99 19.04
N MET A 189 -2.78 1.94 18.45
CA MET A 189 -2.98 2.41 17.08
C MET A 189 -2.48 1.41 16.03
N VAL A 190 -1.52 0.54 16.39
CA VAL A 190 -0.91 -0.45 15.50
C VAL A 190 -1.29 -1.89 15.86
N ASP A 191 -2.38 -2.06 16.61
CA ASP A 191 -2.90 -3.40 16.96
C ASP A 191 -3.08 -4.25 15.70
N PRO A 192 -2.56 -5.49 15.66
CA PRO A 192 -2.68 -6.37 14.52
C PRO A 192 -4.11 -6.80 14.22
N ASN A 193 -4.97 -6.80 15.24
CA ASN A 193 -6.39 -7.05 15.08
C ASN A 193 -7.13 -5.73 14.81
N VAL A 194 -7.62 -5.55 13.60
CA VAL A 194 -8.32 -4.32 13.19
C VAL A 194 -9.54 -3.98 14.07
N TYR A 195 -10.18 -4.97 14.66
CA TYR A 195 -11.34 -4.76 15.54
C TYR A 195 -10.94 -4.28 16.95
N ASN A 196 -9.73 -4.60 17.40
CA ASN A 196 -9.17 -4.12 18.67
C ASN A 196 -8.46 -2.77 18.50
N ARG A 197 -8.06 -2.42 17.28
CA ARG A 197 -7.36 -1.16 16.99
C ARG A 197 -8.18 0.02 17.45
N THR A 198 -7.52 0.94 18.19
CA THR A 198 -8.17 2.14 18.69
C THR A 198 -8.71 2.99 17.54
N THR A 199 -9.81 3.71 17.77
CA THR A 199 -10.33 4.68 16.82
C THR A 199 -9.63 6.02 16.99
N LEU A 200 -9.66 6.88 15.97
CA LEU A 200 -9.07 8.22 16.07
C LEU A 200 -9.64 9.03 17.25
N ARG A 201 -10.95 8.98 17.46
CA ARG A 201 -11.59 9.69 18.58
C ARG A 201 -11.15 9.15 19.94
N SER A 202 -11.05 7.83 20.08
CA SER A 202 -10.55 7.21 21.31
C SER A 202 -9.10 7.54 21.54
N ALA A 203 -8.26 7.55 20.50
CA ALA A 203 -6.86 7.91 20.59
C ALA A 203 -6.67 9.38 21.00
N LEU A 204 -7.45 10.30 20.43
CA LEU A 204 -7.44 11.72 20.82
C LEU A 204 -7.89 11.91 22.27
N TYR A 205 -8.93 11.20 22.69
CA TYR A 205 -9.39 11.25 24.09
C TYR A 205 -8.30 10.79 25.06
N GLU A 206 -7.68 9.62 24.78
CA GLU A 206 -6.62 9.10 25.64
C GLU A 206 -5.39 10.02 25.64
N TYR A 207 -4.99 10.55 24.47
CA TYR A 207 -3.91 11.51 24.38
C TYR A 207 -4.15 12.73 25.27
N GLN A 208 -5.36 13.34 25.22
CA GLN A 208 -5.73 14.45 26.07
C GLN A 208 -5.71 14.06 27.56
N HIS A 209 -6.18 12.86 27.87
CA HIS A 209 -6.19 12.35 29.23
C HIS A 209 -4.78 12.14 29.79
N ILE A 210 -3.82 11.75 28.94
CA ILE A 210 -2.40 11.66 29.30
C ILE A 210 -1.85 13.05 29.61
N LEU A 211 -2.06 14.03 28.74
CA LEU A 211 -1.54 15.39 28.92
C LEU A 211 -2.11 16.11 30.15
N ILE A 212 -3.42 15.99 30.38
CA ILE A 212 -4.09 16.58 31.55
C ILE A 212 -3.67 15.86 32.84
N GLY A 213 -3.63 14.52 32.80
CA GLY A 213 -3.27 13.72 33.98
C GLY A 213 -1.82 13.87 34.40
N SER A 214 -0.92 14.22 33.49
CA SER A 214 0.47 14.53 33.75
C SER A 214 0.71 16.02 34.17
N GLY A 215 -0.33 16.85 34.12
CA GLY A 215 -0.19 18.28 34.39
C GLY A 215 0.51 19.08 33.29
N MET A 216 0.81 18.45 32.14
CA MET A 216 1.40 19.15 30.98
C MET A 216 0.42 20.16 30.36
N VAL A 217 -0.87 19.95 30.56
CA VAL A 217 -1.95 20.86 30.11
C VAL A 217 -2.90 21.09 31.29
N ASP A 218 -3.14 22.35 31.62
CA ASP A 218 -4.09 22.70 32.67
C ASP A 218 -5.54 22.45 32.20
N LYS A 219 -6.34 21.77 33.05
CA LYS A 219 -7.77 21.53 32.80
C LYS A 219 -8.56 22.81 32.51
N ASN A 220 -8.12 23.95 33.09
CA ASN A 220 -8.80 25.23 32.97
C ASN A 220 -8.31 26.10 31.81
N THR A 221 -7.21 25.74 31.17
CA THR A 221 -6.78 26.44 29.96
C THR A 221 -7.63 26.02 28.77
N ASN A 222 -8.67 26.76 28.50
CA ASN A 222 -9.48 26.77 27.29
C ASN A 222 -8.63 26.99 25.99
N THR A 223 -7.31 27.01 26.12
CA THR A 223 -6.36 27.28 25.05
C THR A 223 -6.39 26.17 23.99
N HIS A 224 -6.53 24.91 24.43
CA HIS A 224 -6.57 23.78 23.51
C HIS A 224 -7.90 23.72 22.73
N SER A 225 -9.02 23.98 23.39
CA SER A 225 -10.31 24.07 22.71
C SER A 225 -10.40 25.33 21.86
N LYS A 226 -9.73 26.43 22.21
CA LYS A 226 -9.60 27.61 21.34
C LYS A 226 -8.76 27.34 20.10
N LEU A 227 -7.60 26.68 20.26
CA LEU A 227 -6.74 26.30 19.12
C LEU A 227 -7.43 25.27 18.19
N LEU A 228 -8.13 24.31 18.77
CA LEU A 228 -8.92 23.35 17.99
C LEU A 228 -10.08 24.04 17.27
N ASN A 229 -10.84 24.87 17.96
CA ASN A 229 -11.93 25.64 17.37
C ASN A 229 -11.44 26.65 16.32
N GLN A 230 -10.29 27.29 16.55
CA GLN A 230 -9.67 28.18 15.58
C GLN A 230 -9.14 27.43 14.35
N SER A 231 -8.62 26.21 14.52
CA SER A 231 -8.27 25.33 13.43
C SER A 231 -9.49 24.86 12.65
N ILE A 232 -10.57 24.51 13.32
CA ILE A 232 -11.87 24.14 12.70
C ILE A 232 -12.47 25.33 11.94
N GLU A 233 -12.47 26.53 12.53
CA GLU A 233 -12.95 27.75 11.86
C GLU A 233 -12.12 28.11 10.63
N ASN A 234 -10.78 28.01 10.72
CA ASN A 234 -9.88 28.23 9.59
C ASN A 234 -10.13 27.21 8.47
N MET A 235 -10.34 25.94 8.81
CA MET A 235 -10.63 24.91 7.81
C MET A 235 -12.04 25.04 7.22
N GLN A 236 -13.03 25.44 7.98
CA GLN A 236 -14.37 25.76 7.46
C GLN A 236 -14.34 26.96 6.52
N SER A 237 -13.48 27.95 6.78
CA SER A 237 -13.27 29.09 5.87
C SER A 237 -12.61 28.66 4.56
N ILE A 238 -11.60 27.76 4.61
CA ILE A 238 -10.96 27.17 3.44
C ILE A 238 -11.96 26.31 2.65
N GLN A 239 -12.80 25.53 3.33
CA GLN A 239 -13.84 24.72 2.70
C GLN A 239 -14.91 25.58 2.00
N LYS A 240 -15.34 26.71 2.61
CA LYS A 240 -16.23 27.68 1.98
C LYS A 240 -15.59 28.30 0.75
N THR A 241 -14.31 28.68 0.83
CA THR A 241 -13.57 29.26 -0.30
C THR A 241 -13.38 28.24 -1.43
N SER A 242 -13.00 26.99 -1.12
CA SER A 242 -12.85 25.95 -2.13
C SER A 242 -14.19 25.53 -2.75
N SER A 243 -15.29 25.54 -2.00
CA SER A 243 -16.63 25.26 -2.54
C SER A 243 -17.15 26.41 -3.40
N SER A 244 -16.82 27.67 -3.09
CA SER A 244 -17.15 28.83 -3.96
C SER A 244 -16.35 28.79 -5.25
N VAL A 245 -15.04 28.52 -5.19
CA VAL A 245 -14.18 28.34 -6.37
C VAL A 245 -14.65 27.16 -7.23
N ALA A 246 -15.00 26.01 -6.62
CA ALA A 246 -15.55 24.87 -7.35
C ALA A 246 -16.88 25.20 -8.04
N LYS A 247 -17.77 26.02 -7.41
CA LYS A 247 -18.99 26.52 -8.04
C LYS A 247 -18.71 27.48 -9.20
N GLU A 248 -17.76 28.38 -9.04
CA GLU A 248 -17.33 29.27 -10.12
C GLU A 248 -16.75 28.53 -11.30
N ILE A 249 -15.86 27.54 -11.05
CA ILE A 249 -15.30 26.66 -12.09
C ILE A 249 -16.41 25.87 -12.78
N SER A 250 -17.39 25.33 -12.05
CA SER A 250 -18.53 24.62 -12.65
C SER A 250 -19.42 25.53 -13.48
N THR A 251 -19.63 26.76 -13.05
CA THR A 251 -20.42 27.77 -13.80
C THR A 251 -19.70 28.18 -15.07
N ILE A 252 -18.39 28.42 -15.00
CA ILE A 252 -17.53 28.71 -16.16
C ILE A 252 -17.53 27.50 -17.13
N SER A 253 -17.42 26.27 -16.62
CA SER A 253 -17.41 25.08 -17.46
C SER A 253 -18.74 24.81 -18.18
N LEU A 254 -19.87 25.26 -17.62
CA LEU A 254 -21.21 25.19 -18.24
C LEU A 254 -21.40 26.26 -19.31
N SER A 255 -20.74 27.40 -19.20
CA SER A 255 -20.85 28.52 -20.16
C SER A 255 -19.92 28.41 -21.37
N LEU A 256 -18.97 27.45 -21.37
CA LEU A 256 -18.01 27.25 -22.44
C LEU A 256 -18.61 26.44 -23.61
N SER A 257 -18.37 26.90 -24.84
CA SER A 257 -18.73 26.17 -26.05
C SER A 257 -17.91 24.85 -26.18
N PRO A 258 -18.38 23.88 -26.99
CA PRO A 258 -17.62 22.62 -27.22
C PRO A 258 -16.19 22.84 -27.69
N ALA A 259 -15.94 23.82 -28.56
CA ALA A 259 -14.62 24.18 -29.06
C ALA A 259 -13.70 24.72 -27.94
N GLN A 260 -14.23 25.60 -27.08
CA GLN A 260 -13.47 26.12 -25.94
C GLN A 260 -13.15 25.06 -24.88
N LYS A 261 -14.03 24.04 -24.72
CA LYS A 261 -13.75 22.88 -23.85
C LYS A 261 -12.60 22.00 -24.37
N GLU A 262 -12.42 21.92 -25.68
CA GLU A 262 -11.28 21.21 -26.30
C GLU A 262 -9.98 21.98 -26.14
N GLU A 263 -9.99 23.30 -26.32
CA GLU A 263 -8.81 24.17 -26.16
C GLU A 263 -8.28 24.16 -24.72
N ILE A 264 -9.16 24.12 -23.71
CA ILE A 264 -8.77 23.99 -22.28
C ILE A 264 -8.17 22.60 -21.99
N LYS A 265 -8.64 21.54 -22.66
CA LYS A 265 -8.04 20.20 -22.51
C LYS A 265 -6.61 20.13 -23.09
N GLU A 266 -6.30 20.95 -24.10
CA GLU A 266 -4.94 21.04 -24.67
C GLU A 266 -4.01 21.95 -23.87
N SER A 267 -4.54 22.94 -23.14
CA SER A 267 -3.77 23.92 -22.38
C SER A 267 -3.32 23.45 -20.99
N VAL A 268 -3.75 22.28 -20.52
CA VAL A 268 -3.20 21.68 -19.28
C VAL A 268 -1.71 21.39 -19.52
N PRO A 269 -0.79 22.02 -18.79
CA PRO A 269 0.64 21.86 -19.03
C PRO A 269 1.02 20.39 -18.92
N LYS A 270 1.34 19.77 -20.05
CA LYS A 270 1.88 18.41 -20.06
C LYS A 270 3.14 18.42 -19.21
N ARG A 271 3.14 17.69 -18.11
CA ARG A 271 4.28 17.61 -17.20
C ARG A 271 5.52 17.21 -18.00
N VAL A 272 6.43 18.15 -18.20
CA VAL A 272 7.67 17.92 -18.95
C VAL A 272 8.60 17.11 -18.07
N CYS A 273 8.96 15.91 -18.52
CA CYS A 273 9.92 15.10 -17.80
C CYS A 273 11.35 15.57 -18.10
N PRO A 274 12.29 15.45 -17.15
CA PRO A 274 13.70 15.71 -17.36
C PRO A 274 14.26 14.91 -18.54
N GLU A 275 15.33 15.39 -19.14
CA GLU A 275 16.00 14.72 -20.26
C GLU A 275 16.30 13.25 -19.95
N GLY A 276 16.08 12.37 -20.90
CA GLY A 276 16.24 10.92 -20.73
C GLY A 276 15.06 10.19 -20.03
N LYS A 277 14.02 10.93 -19.63
CA LYS A 277 12.80 10.36 -19.05
C LYS A 277 11.57 10.63 -19.92
N GLU A 278 10.55 9.80 -19.75
CA GLU A 278 9.23 9.93 -20.40
C GLU A 278 8.11 9.83 -19.37
N TYR A 279 7.00 10.50 -19.62
CA TYR A 279 5.88 10.55 -18.68
C TYR A 279 5.01 9.29 -18.78
N ASN A 280 4.88 8.58 -17.67
CA ASN A 280 3.95 7.47 -17.55
C ASN A 280 2.57 8.01 -17.13
N LYS A 281 1.61 7.99 -18.06
CA LYS A 281 0.26 8.49 -17.83
C LYS A 281 -0.49 7.71 -16.73
N ARG A 282 -0.20 6.42 -16.56
CA ARG A 282 -0.86 5.55 -15.58
C ARG A 282 -0.38 5.82 -14.16
N THR A 283 0.94 5.94 -13.97
CA THR A 283 1.53 6.16 -12.64
C THR A 283 1.79 7.64 -12.35
N LYS A 284 1.47 8.55 -13.30
CA LYS A 284 1.71 9.99 -13.22
C LYS A 284 3.17 10.36 -12.87
N ARG A 285 4.15 9.50 -13.19
CA ARG A 285 5.57 9.65 -12.87
C ARG A 285 6.43 9.68 -14.13
N CYS A 286 7.57 10.38 -14.05
CA CYS A 286 8.59 10.34 -15.09
C CYS A 286 9.47 9.08 -14.90
N VAL A 287 9.52 8.23 -15.92
CA VAL A 287 10.31 6.99 -15.93
C VAL A 287 11.40 7.06 -17.00
N LYS A 288 12.48 6.32 -16.86
CA LYS A 288 13.56 6.27 -17.85
C LYS A 288 13.01 5.83 -19.21
N LYS A 289 13.43 6.48 -20.30
CA LYS A 289 13.11 6.04 -21.67
C LYS A 289 13.60 4.61 -21.91
N CYS A 290 12.89 3.87 -22.74
CA CYS A 290 13.34 2.55 -23.13
C CYS A 290 14.66 2.63 -23.88
N LYS A 291 15.52 1.61 -23.74
CA LYS A 291 16.76 1.49 -24.52
C LYS A 291 16.43 1.39 -26.01
N GLU A 292 17.35 1.84 -26.85
CA GLU A 292 17.24 1.74 -28.31
C GLU A 292 16.86 0.30 -28.75
N GLY A 293 15.92 0.19 -29.69
CA GLY A 293 15.37 -1.08 -30.12
C GLY A 293 14.25 -1.66 -29.23
N SER A 294 13.78 -0.92 -28.23
CA SER A 294 12.65 -1.28 -27.39
C SER A 294 11.61 -0.16 -27.35
N ARG A 295 10.32 -0.52 -27.21
CA ARG A 295 9.21 0.43 -27.04
C ARG A 295 8.37 0.05 -25.83
N ARG A 296 7.58 1.00 -25.32
CA ARG A 296 6.56 0.72 -24.29
C ARG A 296 5.38 -0.05 -24.86
N ASN A 297 4.93 -1.07 -24.15
CA ASN A 297 3.65 -1.73 -24.43
C ASN A 297 2.51 -1.03 -23.66
N GLU A 298 1.30 -1.52 -23.79
CA GLU A 298 0.09 -1.01 -23.13
C GLU A 298 0.21 -0.97 -21.61
N ASN A 299 0.98 -1.89 -21.02
CA ASN A 299 1.29 -1.94 -19.59
C ASN A 299 2.49 -1.05 -19.21
N PHE A 300 2.91 -0.15 -20.09
CA PHE A 300 4.03 0.77 -19.91
C PHE A 300 5.38 0.09 -19.60
N ARG A 301 5.57 -1.19 -19.98
CA ARG A 301 6.83 -1.94 -19.88
C ARG A 301 7.62 -1.85 -21.17
N CYS A 302 8.95 -1.75 -21.07
CA CYS A 302 9.81 -1.79 -22.25
C CYS A 302 9.84 -3.19 -22.83
N VAL A 303 9.40 -3.35 -24.08
CA VAL A 303 9.43 -4.58 -24.85
C VAL A 303 10.29 -4.35 -26.11
N LYS A 304 11.07 -5.35 -26.51
CA LYS A 304 11.87 -5.27 -27.73
C LYS A 304 10.95 -5.07 -28.94
N ILE A 305 11.27 -4.13 -29.81
CA ILE A 305 10.57 -3.96 -31.08
C ILE A 305 10.87 -5.20 -31.92
N PRO A 306 9.84 -5.97 -32.32
CA PRO A 306 10.10 -7.09 -33.22
C PRO A 306 10.70 -6.53 -34.50
N LYS A 307 11.93 -6.95 -34.82
CA LYS A 307 12.54 -6.64 -36.12
C LYS A 307 11.56 -7.12 -37.17
N SER A 308 11.12 -6.22 -38.08
CA SER A 308 10.28 -6.61 -39.20
C SER A 308 10.96 -7.80 -39.86
N LYS A 309 10.26 -8.93 -39.90
CA LYS A 309 10.72 -10.10 -40.64
C LYS A 309 10.72 -9.71 -42.10
N THR A 310 11.83 -9.18 -42.63
CA THR A 310 12.16 -9.36 -44.03
C THR A 310 11.96 -10.84 -44.29
N GLN A 311 11.04 -11.15 -45.17
CA GLN A 311 10.74 -12.54 -45.58
C GLN A 311 12.06 -13.17 -46.10
N LYS A 312 12.82 -13.79 -45.17
CA LYS A 312 13.84 -14.74 -45.59
C LYS A 312 13.08 -15.89 -46.20
N LYS A 313 13.13 -16.01 -47.55
CA LYS A 313 12.72 -17.21 -48.29
C LYS A 313 13.23 -18.41 -47.47
N LYS A 314 12.31 -19.25 -46.97
CA LYS A 314 12.62 -20.50 -46.32
C LYS A 314 13.41 -21.33 -47.30
N LYS A 315 14.75 -21.44 -47.12
CA LYS A 315 15.54 -22.46 -47.81
C LYS A 315 14.95 -23.80 -47.41
N SER A 316 14.59 -24.64 -48.36
CA SER A 316 14.20 -26.02 -48.13
C SER A 316 15.28 -26.70 -47.28
N PRO A 317 14.91 -27.42 -46.21
CA PRO A 317 15.93 -28.08 -45.37
C PRO A 317 16.72 -29.07 -46.22
N GLY A 318 18.04 -28.92 -46.21
CA GLY A 318 18.96 -29.81 -46.95
C GLY A 318 18.87 -31.28 -46.46
N PRO A 319 19.39 -32.24 -47.23
CA PRO A 319 19.36 -33.68 -46.89
C PRO A 319 20.03 -33.90 -45.50
N CYS A 320 19.55 -34.89 -44.76
CA CYS A 320 20.18 -35.29 -43.49
C CYS A 320 21.56 -35.95 -43.79
N SER A 321 22.51 -35.75 -42.89
CA SER A 321 23.82 -36.43 -42.97
C SER A 321 23.67 -37.97 -42.91
N GLU A 322 24.64 -38.67 -43.46
CA GLU A 322 24.68 -40.12 -43.49
C GLU A 322 24.39 -40.74 -42.09
N GLY A 323 23.60 -41.81 -42.05
CA GLY A 323 23.17 -42.42 -40.78
C GLY A 323 22.01 -41.71 -40.07
N LYS A 324 21.44 -40.63 -40.61
CA LYS A 324 20.27 -39.92 -40.04
C LYS A 324 19.11 -39.89 -41.04
N GLU A 325 17.92 -39.76 -40.50
CA GLU A 325 16.66 -39.58 -41.20
C GLU A 325 15.88 -38.39 -40.69
N ARG A 326 15.04 -37.80 -41.48
CA ARG A 326 14.25 -36.62 -41.11
C ARG A 326 12.95 -37.03 -40.41
N ASN A 327 12.77 -36.53 -39.21
CA ASN A 327 11.49 -36.66 -38.49
C ASN A 327 10.46 -35.74 -39.16
N PRO A 328 9.36 -36.24 -39.71
CA PRO A 328 8.37 -35.43 -40.41
C PRO A 328 7.63 -34.47 -39.48
N ASN A 329 7.43 -34.84 -38.22
CA ASN A 329 6.69 -34.05 -37.27
C ASN A 329 7.50 -32.83 -36.71
N THR A 330 8.82 -32.99 -36.54
CA THR A 330 9.69 -31.94 -35.95
C THR A 330 10.62 -31.32 -36.98
N ASN A 331 10.68 -31.86 -38.20
CA ASN A 331 11.57 -31.49 -39.30
C ASN A 331 13.08 -31.53 -38.97
N ARG A 332 13.46 -32.28 -37.93
CA ARG A 332 14.84 -32.46 -37.47
C ARG A 332 15.43 -33.78 -37.95
N CYS A 333 16.73 -33.81 -38.21
CA CYS A 333 17.44 -35.06 -38.52
C CYS A 333 17.73 -35.84 -37.24
N VAL A 334 17.31 -37.07 -37.15
CA VAL A 334 17.51 -38.01 -36.05
C VAL A 334 18.25 -39.23 -36.53
N LYS A 335 18.95 -39.97 -35.67
CA LYS A 335 19.67 -41.21 -36.02
C LYS A 335 18.67 -42.25 -36.52
N LYS A 336 19.00 -42.99 -37.58
CA LYS A 336 18.22 -44.16 -38.03
C LYS A 336 18.09 -45.20 -36.91
N CYS A 337 17.00 -45.95 -36.92
CA CYS A 337 16.85 -47.04 -35.97
C CYS A 337 17.93 -48.11 -36.19
N LYS A 338 18.26 -48.84 -35.14
CA LYS A 338 19.17 -49.99 -35.24
C LYS A 338 18.50 -51.13 -36.05
N PRO A 339 19.24 -52.02 -36.68
CA PRO A 339 18.68 -53.20 -37.32
C PRO A 339 17.72 -53.95 -36.36
N GLY A 340 16.54 -54.37 -36.89
CA GLY A 340 15.49 -55.01 -36.10
C GLY A 340 14.53 -54.05 -35.38
N TYR A 341 14.63 -52.71 -35.65
CA TYR A 341 13.71 -51.71 -35.12
C TYR A 341 13.17 -50.78 -36.23
N ASP A 342 11.86 -50.50 -36.20
CA ASP A 342 11.16 -49.60 -37.11
C ASP A 342 10.60 -48.37 -36.41
N ARG A 343 10.29 -47.32 -37.15
CA ARG A 343 9.63 -46.12 -36.62
C ARG A 343 8.13 -46.36 -36.47
N ASN A 344 7.61 -46.06 -35.26
CA ASN A 344 6.15 -46.04 -35.07
C ASN A 344 5.55 -44.68 -35.48
N GLU A 345 4.24 -44.50 -35.37
CA GLU A 345 3.51 -43.26 -35.69
C GLU A 345 4.02 -42.03 -34.95
N THR A 346 4.55 -42.17 -33.73
CA THR A 346 5.17 -41.09 -32.95
C THR A 346 6.65 -40.89 -33.25
N PHE A 347 7.16 -41.52 -34.30
CA PHE A 347 8.54 -41.49 -34.79
C PHE A 347 9.58 -42.00 -33.78
N LYS A 348 9.17 -42.91 -32.89
CA LYS A 348 10.07 -43.64 -31.96
C LYS A 348 10.47 -44.98 -32.54
N CYS A 349 11.73 -45.43 -32.30
CA CYS A 349 12.15 -46.76 -32.71
C CYS A 349 11.49 -47.80 -31.82
N VAL A 350 10.77 -48.74 -32.39
CA VAL A 350 10.14 -49.89 -31.76
C VAL A 350 10.66 -51.18 -32.42
N LYS A 351 10.70 -52.32 -31.71
CA LYS A 351 11.17 -53.60 -32.25
C LYS A 351 10.27 -54.02 -33.37
N SER A 352 10.86 -54.34 -34.51
CA SER A 352 10.11 -54.87 -35.69
C SER A 352 9.32 -56.11 -35.30
N LYS A 353 8.02 -56.12 -35.62
CA LYS A 353 7.19 -57.33 -35.48
C LYS A 353 7.46 -58.18 -36.73
N ASN A 354 8.27 -59.28 -36.55
CA ASN A 354 8.28 -60.37 -37.52
C ASN A 354 7.03 -61.21 -37.34
#